data_3489d2f064cdbb019be3348936f320f1
#
_entry.id   3489d2f064cdbb019be3348936f320f1
#
_cell.length_a   1.000
_cell.length_b   1.000
_cell.length_c   1.000
_cell.angle_alpha   90.00
_cell.angle_beta   90.00
_cell.angle_gamma   90.00
#
_symmetry.space_group_name_H-M   'P 1'
#
loop_
_entity.id
_entity.type
_entity.pdbx_description
1 polymer ?
#
loop_
_entity_poly.entity_id
_entity_poly.type
_entity_poly.pdbx_seq_one_letter_code
_entity_poly.pdbx_strand_id
1 'polypeptide(L)'
;MLFLEYPPCTTCKKAKKWLDDNGISYEDRHIKENNPTYEELKAWYEKSGLPLKKFFNSSGIQYRALELKDKLPGMSEEEQLQLLATDGMLVKRPLVVTETAVLTGFKAEDWEKKLK
;
A
#
# COMPACT_ATOMS: atom_id res chain seq x y z
N MET A 1 8.07 -12.37 -1.64
CA MET A 1 6.91 -11.45 -1.58
C MET A 1 7.13 -10.44 -0.46
N LEU A 2 6.90 -9.18 -0.73
CA LEU A 2 7.02 -8.12 0.26
C LEU A 2 5.64 -7.75 0.80
N PHE A 3 5.51 -7.68 2.13
CA PHE A 3 4.27 -7.33 2.81
C PHE A 3 4.54 -6.10 3.69
N LEU A 4 4.03 -4.94 3.26
CA LEU A 4 4.16 -3.70 4.00
C LEU A 4 2.93 -3.50 4.88
N GLU A 5 3.15 -3.33 6.17
CA GLU A 5 2.07 -3.24 7.15
C GLU A 5 2.34 -2.19 8.22
N TYR A 6 1.28 -1.79 8.89
CA TYR A 6 1.35 -1.01 10.11
C TYR A 6 0.84 -1.91 11.23
N PRO A 7 1.70 -2.38 12.17
CA PRO A 7 1.31 -3.40 13.15
C PRO A 7 0.03 -3.13 13.95
N PRO A 8 -0.26 -1.88 14.39
CA PRO A 8 -1.52 -1.61 15.10
C PRO A 8 -2.77 -1.62 14.23
N CYS A 9 -2.63 -1.66 12.91
CA CYS A 9 -3.75 -1.59 11.98
C CYS A 9 -4.55 -2.90 11.98
N THR A 10 -5.85 -2.84 12.24
CA THR A 10 -6.71 -4.02 12.29
C THR A 10 -6.75 -4.76 10.96
N THR A 11 -6.85 -4.03 9.85
CA THR A 11 -6.86 -4.63 8.51
C THR A 11 -5.54 -5.35 8.22
N CYS A 12 -4.41 -4.75 8.62
CA CYS A 12 -3.10 -5.38 8.46
C CYS A 12 -2.99 -6.69 9.26
N LYS A 13 -3.53 -6.71 10.47
CA LYS A 13 -3.54 -7.91 11.30
C LYS A 13 -4.35 -9.04 10.67
N LYS A 14 -5.50 -8.71 10.09
CA LYS A 14 -6.33 -9.68 9.38
C LYS A 14 -5.62 -10.23 8.15
N ALA A 15 -4.96 -9.37 7.40
CA ALA A 15 -4.20 -9.75 6.21
C ALA A 15 -3.04 -10.67 6.57
N LYS A 16 -2.31 -10.34 7.62
CA LYS A 16 -1.17 -11.15 8.09
C LYS A 16 -1.64 -12.54 8.51
N LYS A 17 -2.75 -12.62 9.26
CA LYS A 17 -3.34 -13.89 9.66
C LYS A 17 -3.72 -14.72 8.44
N TRP A 18 -4.30 -14.11 7.43
CA TRP A 18 -4.67 -14.80 6.20
C TRP A 18 -3.44 -15.39 5.51
N LEU A 19 -2.35 -14.63 5.42
CA LEU A 19 -1.10 -15.11 4.83
C LEU A 19 -0.54 -16.30 5.60
N ASP A 20 -0.50 -16.19 6.92
CA ASP A 20 0.01 -17.25 7.79
C ASP A 20 -0.86 -18.51 7.70
N ASP A 21 -2.18 -18.34 7.72
CA ASP A 21 -3.13 -19.46 7.62
C ASP A 21 -3.04 -20.20 6.29
N ASN A 22 -2.65 -19.51 5.23
CA ASN A 22 -2.50 -20.09 3.90
C ASN A 22 -1.06 -20.52 3.57
N GLY A 23 -0.17 -20.44 4.56
CA GLY A 23 1.22 -20.91 4.41
C GLY A 23 2.03 -20.09 3.39
N ILE A 24 1.68 -18.84 3.18
CA ILE A 24 2.37 -17.97 2.23
C ILE A 24 3.52 -17.26 2.93
N SER A 25 4.74 -17.42 2.41
CA SER A 25 5.94 -16.76 2.94
C SER A 25 6.03 -15.32 2.44
N TYR A 26 6.46 -14.42 3.31
CA TYR A 26 6.60 -13.00 2.98
C TYR A 26 7.69 -12.35 3.81
N GLU A 27 8.22 -11.24 3.30
CA GLU A 27 9.09 -10.35 4.06
C GLU A 27 8.21 -9.26 4.68
N ASP A 28 8.21 -9.19 6.00
CA ASP A 28 7.40 -8.23 6.76
C ASP A 28 8.16 -6.91 6.89
N ARG A 29 7.56 -5.82 6.41
CA ARG A 29 8.17 -4.49 6.43
C ARG A 29 7.22 -3.49 7.09
N HIS A 30 7.72 -2.75 8.07
CA HIS A 30 6.95 -1.72 8.78
C HIS A 30 6.81 -0.48 7.89
N ILE A 31 5.59 -0.20 7.44
CA ILE A 31 5.32 0.84 6.45
C ILE A 31 5.63 2.26 6.94
N LYS A 32 5.55 2.49 8.25
CA LYS A 32 5.81 3.80 8.85
C LYS A 32 7.30 4.00 9.14
N GLU A 33 7.94 3.04 9.79
CA GLU A 33 9.34 3.15 10.18
C GLU A 33 10.31 2.96 9.02
N ASN A 34 9.90 2.18 8.04
CA ASN A 34 10.68 1.89 6.84
C ASN A 34 9.81 2.17 5.62
N ASN A 35 9.41 3.43 5.47
CA ASN A 35 8.46 3.83 4.45
C ASN A 35 9.01 3.62 3.04
N PRO A 36 8.11 3.36 2.06
CA PRO A 36 8.52 3.18 0.67
C PRO A 36 9.21 4.43 0.11
N THR A 37 10.22 4.20 -0.73
CA THR A 37 10.89 5.28 -1.45
C THR A 37 10.09 5.67 -2.70
N TYR A 38 10.42 6.82 -3.28
CA TYR A 38 9.82 7.26 -4.54
C TYR A 38 10.03 6.22 -5.65
N GLU A 39 11.24 5.70 -5.78
CA GLU A 39 11.59 4.71 -6.80
C GLU A 39 10.80 3.42 -6.63
N GLU A 40 10.64 2.96 -5.40
CA GLU A 40 9.85 1.78 -5.10
C GLU A 40 8.38 1.99 -5.46
N LEU A 41 7.79 3.11 -5.01
CA LEU A 41 6.39 3.43 -5.28
C LEU A 41 6.12 3.56 -6.76
N LYS A 42 7.02 4.19 -7.51
CA LYS A 42 6.88 4.33 -8.96
C LYS A 42 6.87 2.97 -9.65
N ALA A 43 7.83 2.11 -9.29
CA ALA A 43 7.91 0.77 -9.86
C ALA A 43 6.67 -0.08 -9.53
N TRP A 44 6.20 -0.01 -8.29
CA TRP A 44 5.02 -0.76 -7.85
C TRP A 44 3.75 -0.24 -8.53
N TYR A 45 3.61 1.06 -8.64
CA TYR A 45 2.48 1.68 -9.34
C TYR A 45 2.42 1.22 -10.80
N GLU A 46 3.54 1.29 -11.51
CA GLU A 46 3.61 0.84 -12.91
C GLU A 46 3.29 -0.64 -13.06
N LYS A 47 3.79 -1.48 -12.15
CA LYS A 47 3.52 -2.91 -12.14
C LYS A 47 2.06 -3.22 -11.84
N SER A 48 1.41 -2.43 -10.98
CA SER A 48 0.09 -2.73 -10.45
C SER A 48 -1.03 -2.66 -11.48
N GLY A 49 -0.93 -1.75 -12.45
CA GLY A 49 -2.04 -1.44 -13.35
C GLY A 49 -3.20 -0.74 -12.67
N LEU A 50 -3.05 -0.33 -11.42
CA LEU A 50 -4.11 0.33 -10.65
C LEU A 50 -4.03 1.85 -10.77
N PRO A 51 -5.16 2.57 -10.59
CA PRO A 51 -5.12 4.02 -10.46
C PRO A 51 -4.26 4.44 -9.26
N LEU A 52 -3.51 5.51 -9.39
CA LEU A 52 -2.59 5.96 -8.33
C LEU A 52 -3.32 6.27 -7.02
N LYS A 53 -4.56 6.73 -7.08
CA LYS A 53 -5.37 7.00 -5.88
C LYS A 53 -5.55 5.77 -4.99
N LYS A 54 -5.42 4.58 -5.54
CA LYS A 54 -5.52 3.32 -4.78
C LYS A 54 -4.34 3.12 -3.83
N PHE A 55 -3.26 3.84 -4.03
CA PHE A 55 -2.07 3.79 -3.18
C PHE A 55 -2.17 4.73 -1.98
N PHE A 56 -3.19 5.59 -1.94
CA PHE A 56 -3.39 6.52 -0.82
C PHE A 56 -4.31 5.93 0.24
N ASN A 57 -3.96 6.15 1.50
CA ASN A 57 -4.81 5.79 2.63
C ASN A 57 -5.82 6.93 2.86
N SER A 58 -6.91 6.92 2.10
CA SER A 58 -7.91 7.98 2.09
C SER A 58 -8.70 8.15 3.40
N SER A 59 -8.66 7.14 4.27
CA SER A 59 -9.31 7.22 5.58
C SER A 59 -8.33 7.63 6.69
N GLY A 60 -7.07 7.89 6.34
CA GLY A 60 -6.05 8.25 7.33
C GLY A 60 -6.10 9.71 7.77
N ILE A 61 -5.52 9.96 8.95
CA ILE A 61 -5.46 11.29 9.55
C ILE A 61 -4.66 12.26 8.68
N GLN A 62 -3.50 11.83 8.17
CA GLN A 62 -2.63 12.65 7.31
C GLN A 62 -3.31 13.04 6.01
N TYR A 63 -4.05 12.10 5.41
CA TYR A 63 -4.80 12.36 4.17
C TYR A 63 -5.81 13.51 4.39
N ARG A 64 -6.53 13.46 5.51
CA ARG A 64 -7.51 14.50 5.87
C ARG A 64 -6.84 15.81 6.24
N ALA A 65 -5.77 15.77 7.03
CA ALA A 65 -5.04 16.95 7.47
C ALA A 65 -4.46 17.74 6.30
N LEU A 66 -4.01 17.06 5.26
CA LEU A 66 -3.45 17.67 4.06
C LEU A 66 -4.50 18.02 3.02
N GLU A 67 -5.78 17.73 3.28
CA GLU A 67 -6.90 17.98 2.37
C GLU A 67 -6.68 17.37 0.98
N LEU A 68 -6.15 16.15 0.95
CA LEU A 68 -5.75 15.49 -0.30
C LEU A 68 -6.93 15.15 -1.21
N LYS A 69 -8.12 14.95 -0.65
CA LYS A 69 -9.32 14.72 -1.45
C LYS A 69 -9.51 15.84 -2.48
N ASP A 70 -9.22 17.08 -2.07
CA ASP A 70 -9.38 18.26 -2.93
C ASP A 70 -8.13 18.55 -3.75
N LYS A 71 -6.94 18.21 -3.23
CA LYS A 71 -5.65 18.54 -3.85
C LYS A 71 -5.17 17.54 -4.89
N LEU A 72 -5.40 16.24 -4.67
CA LEU A 72 -4.89 15.19 -5.57
C LEU A 72 -5.30 15.37 -7.04
N PRO A 73 -6.55 15.76 -7.36
CA PRO A 73 -6.92 15.93 -8.76
C PRO A 73 -6.07 16.96 -9.53
N GLY A 74 -5.48 17.92 -8.81
CA GLY A 74 -4.61 18.94 -9.41
C GLY A 74 -3.13 18.59 -9.42
N MET A 75 -2.75 17.42 -8.89
CA MET A 75 -1.35 17.00 -8.79
C MET A 75 -1.00 16.02 -9.91
N SER A 76 0.23 16.15 -10.43
CA SER A 76 0.76 15.17 -11.37
C SER A 76 1.03 13.83 -10.68
N GLU A 77 1.20 12.76 -11.47
CA GLU A 77 1.58 11.46 -10.93
C GLU A 77 2.90 11.53 -10.16
N GLU A 78 3.88 12.25 -10.70
CA GLU A 78 5.17 12.44 -10.05
C GLU A 78 5.02 13.12 -8.69
N GLU A 79 4.24 14.20 -8.63
CA GLU A 79 3.98 14.91 -7.39
C GLU A 79 3.29 14.01 -6.35
N GLN A 80 2.33 13.22 -6.78
CA GLN A 80 1.63 12.28 -5.91
C GLN A 80 2.57 11.20 -5.37
N LEU A 81 3.43 10.64 -6.23
CA LEU A 81 4.40 9.63 -5.82
C LEU A 81 5.42 10.19 -4.83
N GLN A 82 5.90 11.42 -5.06
CA GLN A 82 6.80 12.09 -4.15
C GLN A 82 6.15 12.33 -2.79
N LEU A 83 4.88 12.72 -2.79
CA LEU A 83 4.12 12.92 -1.55
C LEU A 83 3.99 11.61 -0.77
N LEU A 84 3.64 10.51 -1.43
CA LEU A 84 3.54 9.20 -0.78
C LEU A 84 4.87 8.78 -0.13
N ALA A 85 5.99 9.12 -0.77
CA ALA A 85 7.31 8.77 -0.27
C ALA A 85 7.72 9.56 0.99
N THR A 86 7.01 10.64 1.33
CA THR A 86 7.34 11.45 2.51
C THR A 86 6.83 10.84 3.81
N ASP A 87 5.80 10.00 3.76
CA ASP A 87 5.17 9.46 4.96
C ASP A 87 4.45 8.15 4.65
N GLY A 88 4.93 7.07 5.25
CA GLY A 88 4.32 5.75 5.09
C GLY A 88 2.86 5.70 5.53
N MET A 89 2.44 6.60 6.41
CA MET A 89 1.04 6.65 6.86
C MET A 89 0.08 7.19 5.80
N LEU A 90 0.62 7.81 4.73
CA LEU A 90 -0.18 8.22 3.57
C LEU A 90 -0.46 7.05 2.63
N VAL A 91 0.31 5.98 2.74
CA VAL A 91 0.22 4.85 1.84
C VAL A 91 -0.87 3.88 2.29
N LYS A 92 -1.67 3.41 1.32
CA LYS A 92 -2.70 2.40 1.56
C LYS A 92 -2.06 1.13 2.11
N ARG A 93 -2.61 0.57 3.17
CA ARG A 93 -2.07 -0.61 3.83
C ARG A 93 -3.15 -1.65 4.13
N PRO A 94 -2.78 -2.91 4.13
CA PRO A 94 -1.46 -3.44 3.77
C PRO A 94 -1.18 -3.32 2.27
N LEU A 95 0.10 -3.36 1.93
CA LEU A 95 0.57 -3.32 0.55
C LEU A 95 1.40 -4.58 0.30
N VAL A 96 1.04 -5.34 -0.73
CA VAL A 96 1.74 -6.57 -1.09
C VAL A 96 2.38 -6.41 -2.45
N VAL A 97 3.67 -6.75 -2.54
CA VAL A 97 4.42 -6.70 -3.79
C VAL A 97 4.99 -8.07 -4.09
N THR A 98 4.61 -8.63 -5.23
CA THR A 98 5.18 -9.87 -5.76
C THR A 98 5.94 -9.58 -7.05
N GLU A 99 6.52 -10.60 -7.68
CA GLU A 99 7.20 -10.43 -8.97
C GLU A 99 6.26 -9.95 -10.07
N THR A 100 4.98 -10.33 -10.00
CA THR A 100 4.02 -10.09 -11.08
C THR A 100 2.84 -9.21 -10.70
N ALA A 101 2.66 -8.91 -9.42
CA ALA A 101 1.47 -8.20 -8.95
C ALA A 101 1.76 -7.27 -7.78
N VAL A 102 0.92 -6.25 -7.64
CA VAL A 102 0.91 -5.37 -6.47
C VAL A 102 -0.55 -5.26 -6.01
N LEU A 103 -0.79 -5.51 -4.71
CA LEU A 103 -2.12 -5.46 -4.12
C LEU A 103 -2.16 -4.37 -3.06
N THR A 104 -3.19 -3.52 -3.10
CA THR A 104 -3.40 -2.47 -2.11
C THR A 104 -4.64 -2.77 -1.28
N GLY A 105 -4.52 -2.64 0.04
CA GLY A 105 -5.59 -3.01 0.96
C GLY A 105 -5.72 -4.52 1.06
N PHE A 106 -6.71 -4.99 1.82
CA PHE A 106 -6.94 -6.43 1.99
C PHE A 106 -8.37 -6.81 1.60
N LYS A 107 -8.47 -7.66 0.57
CA LYS A 107 -9.70 -8.34 0.18
C LYS A 107 -9.31 -9.80 -0.05
N ALA A 108 -9.81 -10.68 0.80
CA ALA A 108 -9.45 -12.11 0.75
C ALA A 108 -9.70 -12.72 -0.64
N GLU A 109 -10.78 -12.36 -1.29
CA GLU A 109 -11.10 -12.86 -2.64
C GLU A 109 -10.04 -12.50 -3.67
N ASP A 110 -9.58 -11.25 -3.64
CA ASP A 110 -8.55 -10.77 -4.58
C ASP A 110 -7.21 -11.44 -4.28
N TRP A 111 -6.88 -11.57 -3.01
CA TRP A 111 -5.63 -12.21 -2.58
C TRP A 111 -5.61 -13.70 -2.93
N GLU A 112 -6.76 -14.36 -2.80
CA GLU A 112 -6.92 -15.76 -3.21
C GLU A 112 -6.56 -15.94 -4.70
N LYS A 113 -7.07 -15.05 -5.55
CA LYS A 113 -6.82 -15.12 -7.00
C LYS A 113 -5.39 -14.77 -7.38
N LYS A 114 -4.78 -13.82 -6.68
CA LYS A 114 -3.46 -13.27 -7.06
C LYS A 114 -2.28 -13.96 -6.40
N LEU A 115 -2.47 -14.52 -5.21
CA LEU A 115 -1.38 -15.10 -4.41
C LEU A 115 -1.42 -16.64 -4.35
N LYS A 116 -2.46 -17.24 -4.88
CA LYS A 116 -2.58 -18.71 -4.90
C LYS A 116 -2.62 -19.30 -6.29
#